data_db5a27106556d843066100a47c889f90
#
_entry.id   db5a27106556d843066100a47c889f90
#
_cell.length_a   1.000
_cell.length_b   1.000
_cell.length_c   1.000
_cell.angle_alpha   90.00
_cell.angle_beta   90.00
_cell.angle_gamma   90.00
#
_symmetry.space_group_name_H-M   'P 1'
#
loop_
_entity.id
_entity.type
_entity.pdbx_description
1 polymer ?
#
loop_
_entity_poly.entity_id
_entity_poly.type
_entity_poly.pdbx_seq_one_letter_code
_entity_poly.pdbx_strand_id
1 'polypeptide(L)'
;MAGNTIGKLFTVTTSGESHGPGLSAIIDGCPPGLAISEKDIQKELNKRRPGQSRFTSQRKETDEVSIMSGVFEGVTTGTPINLVVQNVDQKSKDYSAIKDKFRPGHADYTYFHKYGIRDYRGGGRSSARETVMRVAAGAIARKYLFEKVGIEIYGFLGQLGPIHLEMKDREFIETNPFFCGDPDKISELESYMDQLRKEGDSIGARINLMATNVPVGLGEPVFDKLEADIAHGLMSINAVKGVEIGAGFSVVNQKGSEHRDEIDTDGFKQNNSGGTLGGITSGQDIFASIALKPTSSIIKPADTIDKTGEKTEIVTKGRHDPCVGLRATPIGEAMLAIVLMDHFLRNRAQNSDVSFEDKGD
;
A
#
# COMPACT_ATOMS: atom_id res chain seq x y z
N MET A 1 3.56 5.16 -21.36
CA MET A 1 4.07 3.93 -20.73
C MET A 1 2.89 3.06 -20.28
N ALA A 2 3.03 1.75 -20.31
CA ALA A 2 2.03 0.85 -19.69
C ALA A 2 2.08 1.02 -18.16
N GLY A 3 0.94 0.96 -17.46
CA GLY A 3 0.79 1.28 -16.04
C GLY A 3 1.33 0.22 -15.07
N ASN A 4 2.53 -0.34 -15.32
CA ASN A 4 3.16 -1.34 -14.44
C ASN A 4 4.49 -0.86 -13.84
N THR A 5 4.82 0.41 -14.03
CA THR A 5 6.00 1.08 -13.48
C THR A 5 5.57 2.34 -12.74
N ILE A 6 6.15 2.57 -11.56
CA ILE A 6 6.01 3.78 -10.76
C ILE A 6 7.40 4.35 -10.45
N GLY A 7 7.48 5.67 -10.21
CA GLY A 7 8.71 6.40 -9.92
C GLY A 7 9.40 6.96 -11.17
N LYS A 8 10.36 7.86 -10.97
CA LYS A 8 11.16 8.53 -12.01
C LYS A 8 12.65 8.21 -11.87
N LEU A 9 13.23 8.35 -10.68
CA LEU A 9 14.62 8.00 -10.36
C LEU A 9 14.68 6.70 -9.55
N PHE A 10 13.76 6.49 -8.61
CA PHE A 10 13.57 5.20 -7.96
C PHE A 10 12.37 4.53 -8.61
N THR A 11 12.62 3.70 -9.61
CA THR A 11 11.54 3.07 -10.37
C THR A 11 11.29 1.64 -9.92
N VAL A 12 10.00 1.28 -9.88
CA VAL A 12 9.56 -0.08 -9.55
C VAL A 12 8.66 -0.58 -10.67
N THR A 13 9.09 -1.59 -11.40
CA THR A 13 8.30 -2.29 -12.42
C THR A 13 7.91 -3.67 -11.91
N THR A 14 6.61 -3.98 -11.87
CA THR A 14 6.11 -5.27 -11.38
C THR A 14 5.54 -6.11 -12.51
N SER A 15 5.72 -7.44 -12.42
CA SER A 15 5.15 -8.42 -13.35
C SER A 15 4.70 -9.70 -12.63
N GLY A 16 4.15 -10.63 -13.40
CA GLY A 16 3.60 -11.89 -12.88
C GLY A 16 2.13 -11.79 -12.48
N GLU A 17 1.52 -12.93 -12.24
CA GLU A 17 0.08 -13.09 -12.03
C GLU A 17 -0.22 -14.01 -10.85
N SER A 18 -1.39 -13.85 -10.23
CA SER A 18 -1.74 -14.56 -8.99
C SER A 18 -1.75 -16.09 -9.10
N HIS A 19 -1.98 -16.63 -10.29
CA HIS A 19 -2.00 -18.07 -10.59
C HIS A 19 -1.02 -18.43 -11.72
N GLY A 20 -0.10 -17.54 -12.06
CA GLY A 20 1.08 -17.82 -12.87
C GLY A 20 2.18 -18.48 -12.04
N PRO A 21 3.34 -18.76 -12.61
CA PRO A 21 4.46 -19.42 -11.92
C PRO A 21 5.02 -18.59 -10.75
N GLY A 22 4.95 -17.28 -10.85
CA GLY A 22 5.46 -16.38 -9.81
C GLY A 22 5.19 -14.91 -10.12
N LEU A 23 5.74 -14.08 -9.26
CA LEU A 23 5.72 -12.61 -9.36
C LEU A 23 7.15 -12.12 -9.39
N SER A 24 7.41 -11.01 -10.07
CA SER A 24 8.71 -10.35 -10.02
C SER A 24 8.59 -8.83 -9.97
N ALA A 25 9.64 -8.19 -9.47
CA ALA A 25 9.83 -6.75 -9.54
C ALA A 25 11.25 -6.42 -9.98
N ILE A 26 11.38 -5.40 -10.81
CA ILE A 26 12.65 -4.74 -11.09
C ILE A 26 12.62 -3.38 -10.41
N ILE A 27 13.58 -3.15 -9.54
CA ILE A 27 13.80 -1.89 -8.85
C ILE A 27 15.07 -1.28 -9.45
N ASP A 28 14.95 -0.11 -10.05
CA ASP A 28 16.08 0.63 -10.61
C ASP A 28 16.26 1.97 -9.91
N GLY A 29 17.48 2.49 -9.89
CA GLY A 29 17.84 3.74 -9.22
C GLY A 29 18.09 3.62 -7.72
N CYS A 30 18.12 2.40 -7.14
CA CYS A 30 18.56 2.24 -5.76
C CYS A 30 20.05 2.58 -5.66
N PRO A 31 20.48 3.53 -4.79
CA PRO A 31 21.88 3.87 -4.64
C PRO A 31 22.73 2.67 -4.17
N PRO A 32 24.02 2.60 -4.54
CA PRO A 32 24.92 1.56 -4.07
C PRO A 32 25.23 1.70 -2.58
N GLY A 33 25.67 0.59 -1.96
CA GLY A 33 26.16 0.57 -0.58
C GLY A 33 25.09 0.49 0.51
N LEU A 34 23.82 0.17 0.16
CA LEU A 34 22.84 -0.22 1.16
C LEU A 34 23.04 -1.68 1.52
N ALA A 35 23.27 -1.97 2.80
CA ALA A 35 23.29 -3.35 3.30
C ALA A 35 21.86 -3.94 3.19
N ILE A 36 21.68 -5.02 2.44
CA ILE A 36 20.38 -5.63 2.18
C ILE A 36 20.49 -7.14 1.96
N SER A 37 19.52 -7.86 2.48
CA SER A 37 19.38 -9.31 2.30
C SER A 37 17.91 -9.68 2.10
N GLU A 38 17.66 -10.91 1.66
CA GLU A 38 16.30 -11.47 1.59
C GLU A 38 15.58 -11.41 2.95
N LYS A 39 16.32 -11.53 4.06
CA LYS A 39 15.74 -11.46 5.42
C LYS A 39 15.14 -10.10 5.74
N ASP A 40 15.79 -9.02 5.29
CA ASP A 40 15.30 -7.66 5.47
C ASP A 40 13.96 -7.47 4.74
N ILE A 41 13.89 -7.92 3.50
CA ILE A 41 12.68 -7.84 2.68
C ILE A 41 11.59 -8.77 3.22
N GLN A 42 11.97 -9.98 3.62
CA GLN A 42 11.05 -10.99 4.13
C GLN A 42 10.35 -10.54 5.42
N LYS A 43 11.00 -9.75 6.26
CA LYS A 43 10.40 -9.15 7.45
C LYS A 43 9.14 -8.35 7.09
N GLU A 44 9.22 -7.51 6.06
CA GLU A 44 8.08 -6.69 5.61
C GLU A 44 7.03 -7.55 4.87
N LEU A 45 7.45 -8.52 4.05
CA LEU A 45 6.55 -9.47 3.41
C LEU A 45 5.75 -10.30 4.41
N ASN A 46 6.36 -10.68 5.53
CA ASN A 46 5.69 -11.41 6.59
C ASN A 46 4.53 -10.63 7.20
N LYS A 47 4.60 -9.31 7.32
CA LYS A 47 3.49 -8.46 7.79
C LYS A 47 2.28 -8.51 6.84
N ARG A 48 2.53 -8.68 5.53
CA ARG A 48 1.50 -8.65 4.48
C ARG A 48 0.90 -10.03 4.18
N ARG A 49 1.63 -11.13 4.33
CA ARG A 49 1.21 -12.46 3.86
C ARG A 49 -0.13 -12.92 4.46
N PRO A 50 -0.92 -13.77 3.75
CA PRO A 50 -2.14 -14.36 4.30
C PRO A 50 -1.83 -15.37 5.41
N GLY A 51 -2.86 -15.73 6.20
CA GLY A 51 -2.75 -16.81 7.20
C GLY A 51 -2.07 -16.43 8.52
N GLN A 52 -1.84 -15.14 8.77
CA GLN A 52 -1.22 -14.68 10.03
C GLN A 52 -2.19 -14.66 11.22
N SER A 53 -3.48 -14.59 10.96
CA SER A 53 -4.52 -14.59 11.97
C SER A 53 -5.77 -15.32 11.49
N ARG A 54 -6.67 -15.64 12.43
CA ARG A 54 -7.99 -16.19 12.11
C ARG A 54 -8.87 -15.22 11.31
N PHE A 55 -8.52 -13.93 11.26
CA PHE A 55 -9.27 -12.86 10.58
C PHE A 55 -8.85 -12.63 9.14
N THR A 56 -7.78 -13.27 8.69
CA THR A 56 -7.29 -13.19 7.32
C THR A 56 -7.50 -14.50 6.57
N SER A 57 -7.38 -14.45 5.24
CA SER A 57 -7.47 -15.63 4.37
C SER A 57 -6.52 -16.74 4.82
N GLN A 58 -7.02 -17.98 4.89
CA GLN A 58 -6.26 -19.16 5.31
C GLN A 58 -5.40 -19.76 4.18
N ARG A 59 -4.99 -18.97 3.19
CA ARG A 59 -4.01 -19.39 2.18
C ARG A 59 -2.64 -19.55 2.83
N LYS A 60 -1.90 -20.57 2.38
CA LYS A 60 -0.56 -20.87 2.88
C LYS A 60 0.47 -20.45 1.81
N GLU A 61 0.69 -19.17 1.69
CA GLU A 61 1.77 -18.63 0.85
C GLU A 61 2.94 -18.22 1.75
N THR A 62 4.12 -18.68 1.44
CA THR A 62 5.34 -18.33 2.19
C THR A 62 5.85 -16.95 1.81
N ASP A 63 5.51 -16.50 0.58
CA ASP A 63 5.99 -15.25 -0.02
C ASP A 63 7.53 -15.13 0.06
N GLU A 64 8.25 -16.26 -0.06
CA GLU A 64 9.71 -16.29 -0.02
C GLU A 64 10.30 -15.51 -1.20
N VAL A 65 11.04 -14.46 -0.87
CA VAL A 65 11.67 -13.61 -1.87
C VAL A 65 13.09 -14.09 -2.18
N SER A 66 13.45 -14.01 -3.46
CA SER A 66 14.84 -14.23 -3.92
C SER A 66 15.33 -12.95 -4.61
N ILE A 67 16.55 -12.55 -4.28
CA ILE A 67 17.26 -11.46 -4.96
C ILE A 67 18.07 -12.08 -6.11
N MET A 68 17.72 -11.71 -7.36
CA MET A 68 18.34 -12.28 -8.56
C MET A 68 19.49 -11.43 -9.11
N SER A 69 19.52 -10.12 -8.79
CA SER A 69 20.56 -9.18 -9.25
C SER A 69 20.58 -7.92 -8.38
N GLY A 70 21.57 -7.06 -8.59
CA GLY A 70 21.68 -5.74 -7.98
C GLY A 70 22.20 -5.72 -6.55
N VAL A 71 22.61 -6.89 -6.02
CA VAL A 71 23.23 -7.04 -4.70
C VAL A 71 24.46 -7.93 -4.82
N PHE A 72 25.58 -7.49 -4.25
CA PHE A 72 26.84 -8.24 -4.19
C PHE A 72 27.41 -8.14 -2.78
N GLU A 73 27.82 -9.27 -2.20
CA GLU A 73 28.33 -9.36 -0.82
C GLU A 73 27.45 -8.66 0.23
N GLY A 74 26.11 -8.76 0.03
CA GLY A 74 25.13 -8.21 0.96
C GLY A 74 24.89 -6.70 0.86
N VAL A 75 25.41 -6.02 -0.18
CA VAL A 75 25.19 -4.59 -0.41
C VAL A 75 24.66 -4.32 -1.82
N THR A 76 23.85 -3.27 -1.99
CA THR A 76 23.37 -2.83 -3.30
C THR A 76 24.53 -2.34 -4.18
N THR A 77 24.47 -2.66 -5.47
CA THR A 77 25.54 -2.31 -6.44
C THR A 77 25.26 -1.02 -7.22
N GLY A 78 24.03 -0.46 -7.11
CA GLY A 78 23.59 0.65 -7.94
C GLY A 78 23.04 0.22 -9.30
N THR A 79 23.02 -1.07 -9.61
CA THR A 79 22.41 -1.65 -10.81
C THR A 79 21.01 -2.19 -10.48
N PRO A 80 20.15 -2.52 -11.48
CA PRO A 80 18.80 -2.96 -11.22
C PRO A 80 18.72 -4.18 -10.29
N ILE A 81 17.91 -4.07 -9.24
CA ILE A 81 17.62 -5.14 -8.31
C ILE A 81 16.41 -5.91 -8.84
N ASN A 82 16.58 -7.19 -9.14
CA ASN A 82 15.46 -8.05 -9.54
C ASN A 82 15.07 -8.95 -8.36
N LEU A 83 13.79 -8.87 -7.98
CA LEU A 83 13.16 -9.69 -6.95
C LEU A 83 12.16 -10.66 -7.57
N VAL A 84 12.15 -11.90 -7.07
CA VAL A 84 11.22 -12.95 -7.51
C VAL A 84 10.58 -13.63 -6.31
N VAL A 85 9.27 -13.90 -6.40
CA VAL A 85 8.51 -14.72 -5.45
C VAL A 85 7.73 -15.77 -6.23
N GLN A 86 7.93 -17.05 -5.91
CA GLN A 86 7.22 -18.17 -6.51
C GLN A 86 5.81 -18.31 -5.94
N ASN A 87 4.85 -18.72 -6.77
CA ASN A 87 3.52 -19.06 -6.31
C ASN A 87 3.46 -20.55 -5.95
N VAL A 88 3.12 -20.89 -4.70
CA VAL A 88 3.14 -22.27 -4.20
C VAL A 88 1.74 -22.85 -3.87
N ASP A 89 0.75 -22.04 -3.51
CA ASP A 89 -0.63 -22.49 -3.14
C ASP A 89 -1.67 -22.05 -4.20
N GLN A 90 -1.42 -22.40 -5.48
CA GLN A 90 -2.35 -22.11 -6.58
C GLN A 90 -3.41 -23.21 -6.67
N LYS A 91 -4.69 -22.86 -6.48
CA LYS A 91 -5.84 -23.78 -6.65
C LYS A 91 -6.70 -23.33 -7.83
N SER A 92 -6.22 -23.52 -9.05
CA SER A 92 -6.91 -23.11 -10.28
C SER A 92 -8.31 -23.75 -10.44
N LYS A 93 -8.54 -24.92 -9.86
CA LYS A 93 -9.83 -25.63 -9.88
C LYS A 93 -10.96 -24.84 -9.17
N ASP A 94 -10.63 -23.98 -8.21
CA ASP A 94 -11.61 -23.18 -7.46
C ASP A 94 -12.35 -22.16 -8.36
N TYR A 95 -11.81 -21.86 -9.54
CA TYR A 95 -12.34 -20.85 -10.47
C TYR A 95 -13.02 -21.40 -11.72
N SER A 96 -13.08 -22.73 -11.91
CA SER A 96 -13.66 -23.33 -13.11
C SER A 96 -15.15 -23.01 -13.29
N ALA A 97 -15.92 -22.98 -12.18
CA ALA A 97 -17.35 -22.69 -12.18
C ALA A 97 -17.71 -21.25 -12.57
N ILE A 98 -16.73 -20.34 -12.52
CA ILE A 98 -16.93 -18.90 -12.81
C ILE A 98 -16.18 -18.45 -14.06
N LYS A 99 -15.64 -19.40 -14.84
CA LYS A 99 -14.83 -19.13 -16.04
C LYS A 99 -15.53 -18.20 -17.03
N ASP A 100 -16.81 -18.41 -17.24
CA ASP A 100 -17.59 -17.69 -18.24
C ASP A 100 -18.48 -16.59 -17.65
N LYS A 101 -18.43 -16.37 -16.34
CA LYS A 101 -19.21 -15.34 -15.61
C LYS A 101 -18.32 -14.20 -15.12
N PHE A 102 -18.90 -13.01 -14.97
CA PHE A 102 -18.20 -11.85 -14.41
C PHE A 102 -18.57 -11.67 -12.94
N ARG A 103 -17.58 -11.65 -12.06
CA ARG A 103 -17.81 -11.38 -10.63
C ARG A 103 -18.17 -9.92 -10.43
N PRO A 104 -19.33 -9.60 -9.81
CA PRO A 104 -19.70 -8.22 -9.51
C PRO A 104 -18.64 -7.52 -8.65
N GLY A 105 -18.32 -6.26 -8.97
CA GLY A 105 -17.33 -5.47 -8.25
C GLY A 105 -15.86 -5.93 -8.39
N HIS A 106 -15.59 -6.97 -9.20
CA HIS A 106 -14.25 -7.44 -9.56
C HIS A 106 -13.86 -6.96 -10.98
N ALA A 107 -12.58 -7.05 -11.31
CA ALA A 107 -12.05 -6.57 -12.60
C ALA A 107 -12.33 -7.50 -13.82
N ASP A 108 -13.10 -8.56 -13.64
CA ASP A 108 -13.36 -9.57 -14.69
C ASP A 108 -13.91 -8.96 -15.98
N TYR A 109 -14.98 -8.14 -15.84
CA TYR A 109 -15.66 -7.48 -16.94
C TYR A 109 -14.74 -6.51 -17.69
N THR A 110 -14.05 -5.65 -16.93
CA THR A 110 -13.20 -4.60 -17.51
C THR A 110 -11.95 -5.16 -18.19
N TYR A 111 -11.34 -6.21 -17.65
CA TYR A 111 -10.20 -6.88 -18.29
C TYR A 111 -10.62 -7.59 -19.58
N PHE A 112 -11.76 -8.31 -19.55
CA PHE A 112 -12.28 -8.98 -20.74
C PHE A 112 -12.57 -8.00 -21.88
N HIS A 113 -13.25 -6.90 -21.59
CA HIS A 113 -13.58 -5.89 -22.61
C HIS A 113 -12.39 -5.07 -23.08
N LYS A 114 -11.38 -4.85 -22.20
CA LYS A 114 -10.19 -4.10 -22.59
C LYS A 114 -9.20 -4.90 -23.41
N TYR A 115 -8.96 -6.15 -23.03
CA TYR A 115 -7.90 -6.96 -23.60
C TYR A 115 -8.41 -8.09 -24.53
N GLY A 116 -9.72 -8.31 -24.61
CA GLY A 116 -10.33 -9.40 -25.38
C GLY A 116 -10.15 -10.79 -24.76
N ILE A 117 -9.33 -10.89 -23.72
CA ILE A 117 -9.00 -12.12 -22.99
C ILE A 117 -8.82 -11.80 -21.49
N ARG A 118 -9.18 -12.74 -20.65
CA ARG A 118 -8.84 -12.67 -19.21
C ARG A 118 -8.37 -14.03 -18.70
N ASP A 119 -7.45 -14.04 -17.78
CA ASP A 119 -7.19 -15.20 -16.94
C ASP A 119 -8.26 -15.26 -15.84
N TYR A 120 -9.16 -16.25 -15.93
CA TYR A 120 -10.23 -16.45 -14.96
C TYR A 120 -9.73 -16.99 -13.60
N ARG A 121 -8.48 -17.49 -13.56
CA ARG A 121 -7.86 -18.05 -12.37
C ARG A 121 -7.43 -16.93 -11.42
N GLY A 122 -8.25 -16.59 -10.44
CA GLY A 122 -7.92 -15.64 -9.38
C GLY A 122 -7.83 -14.15 -9.76
N GLY A 123 -7.91 -13.79 -11.05
CA GLY A 123 -7.91 -12.40 -11.52
C GLY A 123 -6.57 -11.85 -12.02
N GLY A 124 -5.54 -12.69 -12.17
CA GLY A 124 -4.26 -12.30 -12.80
C GLY A 124 -3.61 -11.08 -12.11
N ARG A 125 -3.31 -10.06 -12.92
CA ARG A 125 -2.72 -8.78 -12.45
C ARG A 125 -3.66 -7.94 -11.58
N SER A 126 -4.98 -8.11 -11.67
CA SER A 126 -5.95 -7.39 -10.83
C SER A 126 -6.06 -7.95 -9.40
N SER A 127 -5.42 -9.08 -9.13
CA SER A 127 -5.41 -9.71 -7.80
C SER A 127 -4.50 -8.94 -6.85
N ALA A 128 -4.94 -8.82 -5.58
CA ALA A 128 -4.11 -8.26 -4.51
C ALA A 128 -2.79 -9.02 -4.26
N ARG A 129 -2.61 -10.19 -4.87
CA ARG A 129 -1.34 -10.93 -4.82
C ARG A 129 -0.16 -10.14 -5.41
N GLU A 130 -0.40 -9.30 -6.42
CA GLU A 130 0.66 -8.47 -7.04
C GLU A 130 1.32 -7.51 -6.03
N THR A 131 0.62 -7.15 -4.95
CA THR A 131 1.15 -6.27 -3.90
C THR A 131 2.32 -6.87 -3.12
N VAL A 132 2.59 -8.17 -3.24
CA VAL A 132 3.83 -8.81 -2.73
C VAL A 132 5.06 -8.06 -3.26
N MET A 133 5.08 -7.77 -4.56
CA MET A 133 6.21 -7.09 -5.18
C MET A 133 6.31 -5.61 -4.78
N ARG A 134 5.18 -4.96 -4.50
CA ARG A 134 5.19 -3.59 -3.96
C ARG A 134 5.82 -3.55 -2.57
N VAL A 135 5.42 -4.49 -1.69
CA VAL A 135 5.99 -4.58 -0.33
C VAL A 135 7.47 -4.95 -0.39
N ALA A 136 7.87 -5.87 -1.27
CA ALA A 136 9.27 -6.24 -1.45
C ALA A 136 10.13 -5.05 -1.91
N ALA A 137 9.67 -4.27 -2.90
CA ALA A 137 10.35 -3.07 -3.36
C ALA A 137 10.34 -1.95 -2.31
N GLY A 138 9.19 -1.77 -1.64
CA GLY A 138 9.04 -0.79 -0.55
C GLY A 138 9.94 -1.07 0.65
N ALA A 139 10.24 -2.34 0.93
CA ALA A 139 11.18 -2.71 1.99
C ALA A 139 12.59 -2.15 1.74
N ILE A 140 13.05 -2.16 0.48
CA ILE A 140 14.34 -1.57 0.08
C ILE A 140 14.31 -0.05 0.26
N ALA A 141 13.27 0.61 -0.25
CA ALA A 141 13.08 2.06 -0.13
C ALA A 141 13.02 2.47 1.36
N ARG A 142 12.19 1.80 2.17
CA ARG A 142 12.02 2.06 3.60
C ARG A 142 13.33 1.92 4.37
N LYS A 143 14.09 0.85 4.11
CA LYS A 143 15.39 0.63 4.74
C LYS A 143 16.39 1.74 4.39
N TYR A 144 16.45 2.12 3.11
CA TYR A 144 17.33 3.22 2.68
C TYR A 144 16.95 4.54 3.37
N LEU A 145 15.67 4.90 3.34
CA LEU A 145 15.17 6.14 3.94
C LEU A 145 15.44 6.18 5.44
N PHE A 146 15.25 5.05 6.13
CA PHE A 146 15.54 4.96 7.57
C PHE A 146 17.04 5.12 7.85
N GLU A 147 17.91 4.32 7.21
CA GLU A 147 19.34 4.28 7.55
C GLU A 147 20.10 5.53 7.07
N LYS A 148 19.70 6.14 5.96
CA LYS A 148 20.45 7.25 5.33
C LYS A 148 19.84 8.63 5.59
N VAL A 149 18.56 8.69 5.92
CA VAL A 149 17.83 9.95 6.07
C VAL A 149 17.19 10.08 7.45
N GLY A 150 16.90 8.95 8.12
CA GLY A 150 16.23 8.93 9.42
C GLY A 150 14.70 8.92 9.32
N ILE A 151 14.13 8.82 8.11
CA ILE A 151 12.68 8.79 7.92
C ILE A 151 12.12 7.47 8.44
N GLU A 152 11.15 7.54 9.35
CA GLU A 152 10.39 6.40 9.81
C GLU A 152 9.00 6.38 9.17
N ILE A 153 8.56 5.22 8.69
CA ILE A 153 7.25 5.04 8.06
C ILE A 153 6.49 3.96 8.80
N TYR A 154 5.24 4.24 9.16
CA TYR A 154 4.35 3.26 9.77
C TYR A 154 2.89 3.52 9.40
N GLY A 155 2.10 2.47 9.44
CA GLY A 155 0.67 2.52 9.18
C GLY A 155 -0.13 1.88 10.31
N PHE A 156 -1.39 2.26 10.42
CA PHE A 156 -2.29 1.70 11.41
C PHE A 156 -3.75 1.76 10.96
N LEU A 157 -4.54 0.85 11.52
CA LEU A 157 -5.98 0.83 11.30
C LEU A 157 -6.64 2.04 11.96
N GLY A 158 -7.28 2.90 11.18
CA GLY A 158 -8.02 4.07 11.66
C GLY A 158 -9.52 3.83 11.78
N GLN A 159 -10.07 2.86 11.02
CA GLN A 159 -11.48 2.51 11.09
C GLN A 159 -11.73 1.13 10.47
N LEU A 160 -12.60 0.33 11.10
CA LEU A 160 -13.08 -0.93 10.56
C LEU A 160 -14.62 -0.91 10.51
N GLY A 161 -15.20 -0.80 9.32
CA GLY A 161 -16.63 -0.60 9.18
C GLY A 161 -17.14 0.59 10.02
N PRO A 162 -18.07 0.38 10.97
CA PRO A 162 -18.56 1.46 11.83
C PRO A 162 -17.65 1.81 13.02
N ILE A 163 -16.60 1.01 13.28
CA ILE A 163 -15.74 1.16 14.45
C ILE A 163 -14.61 2.14 14.13
N HIS A 164 -14.63 3.32 14.74
CA HIS A 164 -13.57 4.31 14.68
C HIS A 164 -12.52 4.03 15.76
N LEU A 165 -11.26 4.27 15.42
CA LEU A 165 -10.10 3.96 16.25
C LEU A 165 -9.23 5.19 16.42
N GLU A 166 -8.65 5.32 17.61
CA GLU A 166 -7.67 6.33 17.95
C GLU A 166 -6.27 5.74 17.99
N MET A 167 -5.26 6.58 17.77
CA MET A 167 -3.87 6.20 17.96
C MET A 167 -3.48 6.51 19.42
N LYS A 168 -3.44 5.49 20.26
CA LYS A 168 -3.05 5.60 21.68
C LYS A 168 -1.65 5.07 21.95
N ASP A 169 -1.26 4.00 21.25
CA ASP A 169 0.02 3.32 21.47
C ASP A 169 0.61 2.86 20.12
N ARG A 170 1.72 3.49 19.74
CA ARG A 170 2.43 3.15 18.50
C ARG A 170 3.09 1.76 18.56
N GLU A 171 3.66 1.39 19.70
CA GLU A 171 4.36 0.11 19.85
C GLU A 171 3.38 -1.07 19.78
N PHE A 172 2.13 -0.83 20.18
CA PHE A 172 1.08 -1.84 20.12
C PHE A 172 0.64 -2.21 18.71
N ILE A 173 0.86 -1.36 17.69
CA ILE A 173 0.39 -1.58 16.31
C ILE A 173 0.84 -2.95 15.77
N GLU A 174 2.10 -3.29 15.91
CA GLU A 174 2.67 -4.53 15.33
C GLU A 174 2.43 -5.77 16.20
N THR A 175 1.83 -5.62 17.40
CA THR A 175 1.61 -6.73 18.35
C THR A 175 0.27 -7.42 18.19
N ASN A 176 -0.62 -6.88 17.34
CA ASN A 176 -1.97 -7.40 17.14
C ASN A 176 -2.29 -7.58 15.64
N PRO A 177 -3.24 -8.46 15.29
CA PRO A 177 -3.52 -8.81 13.88
C PRO A 177 -4.27 -7.72 13.10
N PHE A 178 -4.66 -6.62 13.75
CA PHE A 178 -5.41 -5.53 13.15
C PHE A 178 -4.52 -4.34 12.76
N PHE A 179 -3.27 -4.32 13.16
CA PHE A 179 -2.43 -3.10 13.10
C PHE A 179 -3.13 -1.94 13.81
N CYS A 180 -3.80 -2.23 14.93
CA CYS A 180 -4.56 -1.26 15.70
C CYS A 180 -3.66 -0.62 16.78
N GLY A 181 -3.67 0.71 16.84
CA GLY A 181 -2.98 1.46 17.90
C GLY A 181 -3.87 1.76 19.13
N ASP A 182 -5.07 1.16 19.22
CA ASP A 182 -6.00 1.30 20.35
C ASP A 182 -6.22 -0.06 21.04
N PRO A 183 -5.49 -0.33 22.16
CA PRO A 183 -5.61 -1.61 22.87
C PRO A 183 -7.02 -1.89 23.37
N ASP A 184 -7.79 -0.85 23.73
CA ASP A 184 -9.14 -0.99 24.31
C ASP A 184 -10.17 -1.49 23.28
N LYS A 185 -9.86 -1.40 21.98
CA LYS A 185 -10.77 -1.76 20.90
C LYS A 185 -10.60 -3.17 20.34
N ILE A 186 -9.56 -3.90 20.74
CA ILE A 186 -9.26 -5.22 20.16
C ILE A 186 -10.43 -6.19 20.30
N SER A 187 -11.04 -6.29 21.48
CA SER A 187 -12.17 -7.22 21.70
C SER A 187 -13.40 -6.86 20.85
N GLU A 188 -13.67 -5.59 20.62
CA GLU A 188 -14.74 -5.11 19.76
C GLU A 188 -14.46 -5.47 18.28
N LEU A 189 -13.24 -5.25 17.81
CA LEU A 189 -12.80 -5.61 16.46
C LEU A 189 -12.91 -7.13 16.22
N GLU A 190 -12.46 -7.94 17.17
CA GLU A 190 -12.55 -9.40 17.10
C GLU A 190 -13.99 -9.88 16.99
N SER A 191 -14.86 -9.37 17.86
CA SER A 191 -16.28 -9.72 17.89
C SER A 191 -16.98 -9.36 16.58
N TYR A 192 -16.69 -8.18 16.05
CA TYR A 192 -17.26 -7.70 14.78
C TYR A 192 -16.78 -8.54 13.58
N MET A 193 -15.50 -8.89 13.52
CA MET A 193 -14.96 -9.76 12.47
C MET A 193 -15.51 -11.18 12.54
N ASP A 194 -15.71 -11.74 13.74
CA ASP A 194 -16.34 -13.07 13.91
C ASP A 194 -17.82 -13.05 13.49
N GLN A 195 -18.54 -11.94 13.71
CA GLN A 195 -19.90 -11.75 13.22
C GLN A 195 -19.93 -11.73 11.68
N LEU A 196 -19.08 -10.92 11.03
CA LEU A 196 -18.99 -10.85 9.56
C LEU A 196 -18.70 -12.22 8.94
N ARG A 197 -17.82 -13.01 9.57
CA ARG A 197 -17.51 -14.37 9.09
C ARG A 197 -18.73 -15.30 9.18
N LYS A 198 -19.53 -15.21 10.25
CA LYS A 198 -20.77 -15.99 10.40
C LYS A 198 -21.82 -15.58 9.37
N GLU A 199 -21.90 -14.30 9.04
CA GLU A 199 -22.81 -13.74 8.03
C GLU A 199 -22.34 -14.01 6.59
N GLY A 200 -21.10 -14.43 6.39
CA GLY A 200 -20.49 -14.66 5.08
C GLY A 200 -20.34 -13.36 4.27
N ASP A 201 -20.12 -12.24 4.95
CA ASP A 201 -20.03 -10.91 4.37
C ASP A 201 -18.63 -10.30 4.54
N SER A 202 -18.44 -9.06 4.10
CA SER A 202 -17.20 -8.33 4.15
C SER A 202 -17.43 -6.87 4.50
N ILE A 203 -16.36 -6.20 4.96
CA ILE A 203 -16.41 -4.79 5.34
C ILE A 203 -15.17 -4.03 4.82
N GLY A 204 -15.33 -2.72 4.67
CA GLY A 204 -14.24 -1.80 4.34
C GLY A 204 -13.45 -1.37 5.57
N ALA A 205 -12.33 -0.69 5.31
CA ALA A 205 -11.48 -0.13 6.35
C ALA A 205 -10.85 1.20 5.91
N ARG A 206 -10.48 2.02 6.88
CA ARG A 206 -9.57 3.16 6.72
C ARG A 206 -8.22 2.80 7.33
N ILE A 207 -7.16 2.97 6.57
CA ILE A 207 -5.78 2.83 7.04
C ILE A 207 -5.14 4.21 7.03
N ASN A 208 -4.53 4.57 8.13
CA ASN A 208 -3.73 5.78 8.28
C ASN A 208 -2.26 5.43 8.10
N LEU A 209 -1.53 6.34 7.47
CA LEU A 209 -0.11 6.20 7.13
C LEU A 209 0.64 7.44 7.61
N MET A 210 1.77 7.23 8.25
CA MET A 210 2.65 8.27 8.76
C MET A 210 4.06 8.11 8.20
N ALA A 211 4.70 9.23 7.88
CA ALA A 211 6.15 9.30 7.74
C ALA A 211 6.68 10.44 8.62
N THR A 212 7.57 10.11 9.54
CA THR A 212 8.16 11.08 10.48
C THR A 212 9.61 11.37 10.13
N ASN A 213 10.16 12.47 10.64
CA ASN A 213 11.52 12.92 10.33
C ASN A 213 11.75 13.17 8.83
N VAL A 214 10.73 13.58 8.12
CA VAL A 214 10.84 13.88 6.69
C VAL A 214 11.51 15.25 6.52
N PRO A 215 12.64 15.35 5.77
CA PRO A 215 13.31 16.64 5.57
C PRO A 215 12.45 17.58 4.72
N VAL A 216 12.68 18.88 4.87
CA VAL A 216 12.11 19.89 3.94
C VAL A 216 12.66 19.67 2.55
N GLY A 217 11.83 19.91 1.51
CA GLY A 217 12.29 19.99 0.13
C GLY A 217 11.97 18.79 -0.75
N LEU A 218 11.26 17.76 -0.26
CA LEU A 218 10.81 16.64 -1.10
C LEU A 218 9.51 17.00 -1.80
N GLY A 219 9.45 16.83 -3.10
CA GLY A 219 8.29 17.19 -3.93
C GLY A 219 8.63 18.28 -4.93
N GLU A 220 7.76 18.48 -5.90
CA GLU A 220 7.95 19.44 -6.99
C GLU A 220 6.67 20.26 -7.21
N PRO A 221 6.78 21.54 -7.60
CA PRO A 221 5.69 22.22 -8.27
C PRO A 221 5.60 21.67 -9.70
N VAL A 222 4.56 21.65 -10.42
CA VAL A 222 3.16 21.95 -10.21
C VAL A 222 2.40 20.62 -10.23
N PHE A 223 2.81 19.69 -11.12
CA PHE A 223 2.11 18.41 -11.36
C PHE A 223 2.68 17.26 -10.52
N ASP A 224 3.95 17.34 -10.15
CA ASP A 224 4.65 16.31 -9.36
C ASP A 224 4.69 16.70 -7.87
N LYS A 225 3.63 17.33 -7.38
CA LYS A 225 3.49 17.59 -5.95
C LYS A 225 3.62 16.29 -5.18
N LEU A 226 4.31 16.30 -4.05
CA LEU A 226 4.48 15.09 -3.25
C LEU A 226 3.12 14.46 -2.87
N GLU A 227 2.15 15.27 -2.43
CA GLU A 227 0.81 14.77 -2.11
C GLU A 227 0.08 14.19 -3.32
N ALA A 228 0.33 14.68 -4.54
CA ALA A 228 -0.24 14.13 -5.77
C ALA A 228 0.35 12.74 -6.08
N ASP A 229 1.68 12.59 -5.94
CA ASP A 229 2.34 11.30 -6.17
C ASP A 229 2.04 10.30 -5.05
N ILE A 230 1.91 10.74 -3.79
CA ILE A 230 1.38 9.91 -2.69
C ILE A 230 -0.03 9.42 -3.03
N ALA A 231 -0.93 10.33 -3.43
CA ALA A 231 -2.30 9.95 -3.79
C ALA A 231 -2.32 8.98 -4.98
N HIS A 232 -1.51 9.19 -6.01
CA HIS A 232 -1.36 8.28 -7.15
C HIS A 232 -0.87 6.89 -6.72
N GLY A 233 0.19 6.83 -5.92
CA GLY A 233 0.75 5.59 -5.40
C GLY A 233 -0.27 4.81 -4.55
N LEU A 234 -0.91 5.48 -3.60
CA LEU A 234 -1.89 4.89 -2.69
C LEU A 234 -3.20 4.50 -3.40
N MET A 235 -3.72 5.32 -4.32
CA MET A 235 -4.92 5.01 -5.11
C MET A 235 -4.71 3.80 -6.03
N SER A 236 -3.48 3.49 -6.40
CA SER A 236 -3.13 2.31 -7.21
C SER A 236 -3.27 0.99 -6.46
N ILE A 237 -3.38 1.00 -5.13
CA ILE A 237 -3.56 -0.20 -4.30
C ILE A 237 -4.95 -0.80 -4.56
N ASN A 238 -5.01 -2.12 -4.70
CA ASN A 238 -6.25 -2.85 -4.91
C ASN A 238 -7.27 -2.52 -3.81
N ALA A 239 -8.53 -2.33 -4.21
CA ALA A 239 -9.67 -1.97 -3.36
C ALA A 239 -9.66 -0.55 -2.78
N VAL A 240 -8.61 0.25 -2.90
CA VAL A 240 -8.62 1.65 -2.49
C VAL A 240 -9.62 2.44 -3.34
N LYS A 241 -10.42 3.29 -2.68
CA LYS A 241 -11.46 4.14 -3.27
C LYS A 241 -11.37 5.61 -2.84
N GLY A 242 -10.54 5.90 -1.87
CA GLY A 242 -10.27 7.26 -1.41
C GLY A 242 -8.88 7.39 -0.84
N VAL A 243 -8.28 8.55 -1.02
CA VAL A 243 -7.02 8.97 -0.40
C VAL A 243 -7.25 10.36 0.17
N GLU A 244 -6.79 10.57 1.39
CA GLU A 244 -6.77 11.87 2.06
C GLU A 244 -5.36 12.20 2.50
N ILE A 245 -4.99 13.48 2.41
CA ILE A 245 -3.72 14.01 2.90
C ILE A 245 -4.03 15.06 3.98
N GLY A 246 -3.35 15.00 5.11
CA GLY A 246 -3.61 15.88 6.25
C GLY A 246 -5.06 15.82 6.73
N ALA A 247 -5.72 16.98 6.84
CA ALA A 247 -7.11 17.08 7.22
C ALA A 247 -8.10 16.51 6.18
N GLY A 248 -7.63 16.18 4.96
CA GLY A 248 -8.43 15.50 3.94
C GLY A 248 -9.73 16.23 3.63
N PHE A 249 -10.84 15.49 3.51
CA PHE A 249 -12.17 16.08 3.20
C PHE A 249 -12.73 16.97 4.32
N SER A 250 -12.19 16.90 5.55
CA SER A 250 -12.66 17.76 6.64
C SER A 250 -12.30 19.24 6.45
N VAL A 251 -11.36 19.55 5.54
CA VAL A 251 -10.99 20.94 5.19
C VAL A 251 -12.17 21.80 4.77
N VAL A 252 -13.21 21.19 4.17
CA VAL A 252 -14.40 21.95 3.70
C VAL A 252 -15.22 22.55 4.86
N ASN A 253 -15.01 22.07 6.08
CA ASN A 253 -15.66 22.56 7.29
C ASN A 253 -14.81 23.58 8.06
N GLN A 254 -13.54 23.76 7.66
CA GLN A 254 -12.60 24.65 8.33
C GLN A 254 -12.58 26.03 7.68
N LYS A 255 -12.50 27.07 8.50
CA LYS A 255 -12.19 28.42 8.02
C LYS A 255 -10.69 28.52 7.73
N GLY A 256 -10.29 29.46 6.87
CA GLY A 256 -8.89 29.68 6.57
C GLY A 256 -8.01 29.96 7.80
N SER A 257 -8.56 30.65 8.82
CA SER A 257 -7.89 30.91 10.08
C SER A 257 -7.73 29.66 10.97
N GLU A 258 -8.55 28.63 10.75
CA GLU A 258 -8.49 27.38 11.48
C GLU A 258 -7.57 26.35 10.78
N HIS A 259 -7.55 26.41 9.44
CA HIS A 259 -6.80 25.45 8.62
C HIS A 259 -5.32 25.81 8.46
N ARG A 260 -4.98 27.12 8.40
CA ARG A 260 -3.59 27.53 8.14
C ARG A 260 -2.65 26.99 9.22
N ASP A 261 -1.57 26.37 8.78
CA ASP A 261 -0.52 25.85 9.65
C ASP A 261 0.42 27.02 10.02
N GLU A 262 0.13 27.67 11.16
CA GLU A 262 0.93 28.80 11.65
C GLU A 262 2.33 28.32 12.04
N ILE A 263 3.32 29.17 11.77
CA ILE A 263 4.72 28.93 12.14
C ILE A 263 5.21 30.01 13.08
N ASP A 264 6.02 29.63 14.06
CA ASP A 264 6.77 30.56 14.92
C ASP A 264 8.22 30.09 15.07
N THR A 265 8.94 30.64 16.06
CA THR A 265 10.35 30.29 16.32
C THR A 265 10.57 28.83 16.70
N ASP A 266 9.55 28.17 17.23
CA ASP A 266 9.61 26.76 17.67
C ASP A 266 9.14 25.79 16.56
N GLY A 267 8.69 26.32 15.39
CA GLY A 267 8.21 25.56 14.25
C GLY A 267 6.71 25.69 13.99
N PHE A 268 6.15 24.71 13.28
CA PHE A 268 4.73 24.68 12.94
C PHE A 268 3.88 24.30 14.15
N LYS A 269 2.78 25.04 14.39
CA LYS A 269 1.83 24.79 15.50
C LYS A 269 0.81 23.70 15.19
N GLN A 270 0.55 23.47 13.91
CA GLN A 270 -0.49 22.56 13.41
C GLN A 270 0.03 21.89 12.16
N ASN A 271 -0.60 20.82 11.74
CA ASN A 271 -0.25 20.08 10.52
C ASN A 271 -1.53 19.68 9.75
N ASN A 272 -2.39 20.64 9.47
CA ASN A 272 -3.63 20.42 8.72
C ASN A 272 -3.34 20.05 7.26
N SER A 273 -2.25 20.58 6.69
CA SER A 273 -1.80 20.30 5.33
C SER A 273 -1.19 18.90 5.17
N GLY A 274 -0.89 18.20 6.29
CA GLY A 274 -0.35 16.85 6.24
C GLY A 274 1.12 16.76 5.81
N GLY A 275 1.93 17.77 6.17
CA GLY A 275 3.38 17.78 6.00
C GLY A 275 3.86 18.34 4.66
N THR A 276 2.96 18.89 3.83
CA THR A 276 3.32 19.51 2.54
C THR A 276 2.73 20.89 2.39
N LEU A 277 3.51 21.81 1.81
CA LEU A 277 3.07 23.15 1.42
C LEU A 277 3.51 23.41 -0.02
N GLY A 278 2.56 23.76 -0.88
CA GLY A 278 2.83 24.00 -2.30
C GLY A 278 3.36 22.79 -3.08
N GLY A 279 3.15 21.58 -2.56
CA GLY A 279 3.62 20.34 -3.19
C GLY A 279 4.95 19.81 -2.66
N ILE A 280 5.55 20.51 -1.67
CA ILE A 280 6.89 20.25 -1.15
C ILE A 280 6.79 19.99 0.37
N THR A 281 7.60 19.08 0.90
CA THR A 281 7.59 18.80 2.34
C THR A 281 8.01 20.00 3.15
N SER A 282 7.29 20.23 4.26
CA SER A 282 7.52 21.34 5.20
C SER A 282 8.48 20.99 6.35
N GLY A 283 8.94 19.73 6.45
CA GLY A 283 9.66 19.24 7.61
C GLY A 283 8.76 18.63 8.69
N GLN A 284 7.44 18.79 8.54
CA GLN A 284 6.47 18.15 9.42
C GLN A 284 6.22 16.70 8.99
N ASP A 285 5.58 15.92 9.87
CA ASP A 285 5.18 14.55 9.56
C ASP A 285 4.21 14.51 8.37
N ILE A 286 4.44 13.58 7.46
CA ILE A 286 3.47 13.27 6.40
C ILE A 286 2.36 12.42 7.00
N PHE A 287 1.12 12.85 6.79
CA PHE A 287 -0.06 12.11 7.18
C PHE A 287 -0.97 11.88 5.98
N ALA A 288 -1.24 10.60 5.69
CA ALA A 288 -2.17 10.20 4.64
C ALA A 288 -3.12 9.11 5.14
N SER A 289 -4.30 9.03 4.54
CA SER A 289 -5.27 7.97 4.82
C SER A 289 -5.78 7.35 3.54
N ILE A 290 -6.10 6.06 3.57
CA ILE A 290 -6.73 5.34 2.47
C ILE A 290 -8.02 4.67 2.92
N ALA A 291 -9.07 4.77 2.09
CA ALA A 291 -10.32 4.07 2.28
C ALA A 291 -10.40 2.86 1.34
N LEU A 292 -10.54 1.67 1.91
CA LEU A 292 -10.66 0.42 1.16
C LEU A 292 -12.11 -0.05 1.14
N LYS A 293 -12.61 -0.38 -0.06
CA LYS A 293 -13.94 -0.98 -0.19
C LYS A 293 -13.96 -2.42 0.36
N PRO A 294 -15.13 -2.93 0.77
CA PRO A 294 -15.30 -4.35 1.07
C PRO A 294 -14.89 -5.24 -0.11
N THR A 295 -14.41 -6.45 0.16
CA THR A 295 -14.20 -7.43 -0.91
C THR A 295 -15.53 -7.83 -1.52
N SER A 296 -15.60 -7.87 -2.85
CA SER A 296 -16.81 -8.32 -3.56
C SER A 296 -16.91 -9.84 -3.69
N SER A 297 -15.85 -10.57 -3.35
CA SER A 297 -15.82 -12.03 -3.39
C SER A 297 -16.31 -12.59 -2.06
N ILE A 298 -17.63 -12.70 -1.92
CA ILE A 298 -18.33 -13.24 -0.73
C ILE A 298 -19.18 -14.43 -1.12
N ILE A 299 -19.65 -15.20 -0.12
CA ILE A 299 -20.44 -16.43 -0.33
C ILE A 299 -21.95 -16.15 -0.53
N LYS A 300 -22.35 -14.89 -0.62
CA LYS A 300 -23.73 -14.49 -0.93
C LYS A 300 -23.98 -14.53 -2.43
N PRO A 301 -25.14 -15.03 -2.90
CA PRO A 301 -25.53 -14.96 -4.31
C PRO A 301 -25.58 -13.51 -4.82
N ALA A 302 -25.21 -13.32 -6.07
CA ALA A 302 -25.32 -12.03 -6.75
C ALA A 302 -25.69 -12.21 -8.21
N ASP A 303 -26.52 -11.30 -8.71
CA ASP A 303 -26.86 -11.22 -10.13
C ASP A 303 -25.65 -10.73 -10.94
N THR A 304 -25.47 -11.33 -12.12
CA THR A 304 -24.42 -10.99 -13.06
C THR A 304 -24.80 -11.38 -14.49
N ILE A 305 -23.86 -11.20 -15.41
CA ILE A 305 -23.94 -11.71 -16.78
C ILE A 305 -22.76 -12.64 -17.08
N ASP A 306 -22.92 -13.50 -18.04
CA ASP A 306 -21.82 -14.26 -18.62
C ASP A 306 -21.13 -13.49 -19.75
N LYS A 307 -20.12 -14.11 -20.37
CA LYS A 307 -19.35 -13.52 -21.49
C LYS A 307 -20.17 -13.31 -22.77
N THR A 308 -21.36 -13.93 -22.90
CA THR A 308 -22.28 -13.74 -24.02
C THR A 308 -23.30 -12.63 -23.75
N GLY A 309 -23.34 -12.08 -22.53
CA GLY A 309 -24.28 -11.06 -22.10
C GLY A 309 -25.56 -11.61 -21.48
N GLU A 310 -25.69 -12.93 -21.33
CA GLU A 310 -26.87 -13.58 -20.74
C GLU A 310 -26.88 -13.43 -19.22
N LYS A 311 -28.08 -13.14 -18.67
CA LYS A 311 -28.29 -13.03 -17.22
C LYS A 311 -28.00 -14.34 -16.52
N THR A 312 -27.30 -14.26 -15.41
CA THR A 312 -26.97 -15.43 -14.57
C THR A 312 -26.77 -15.00 -13.12
N GLU A 313 -26.65 -15.97 -12.24
CA GLU A 313 -26.29 -15.74 -10.84
C GLU A 313 -24.91 -16.32 -10.56
N ILE A 314 -24.19 -15.74 -9.62
CA ILE A 314 -22.89 -16.20 -9.19
C ILE A 314 -22.81 -16.25 -7.66
N VAL A 315 -22.17 -17.30 -7.14
CA VAL A 315 -21.71 -17.39 -5.75
C VAL A 315 -20.21 -17.59 -5.78
N THR A 316 -19.46 -16.65 -5.23
CA THR A 316 -18.00 -16.76 -5.21
C THR A 316 -17.56 -17.57 -4.00
N LYS A 317 -17.29 -18.86 -4.24
CA LYS A 317 -16.70 -19.74 -3.23
C LYS A 317 -15.18 -19.53 -3.20
N GLY A 318 -14.57 -19.50 -2.01
CA GLY A 318 -13.13 -19.35 -1.88
C GLY A 318 -12.69 -18.87 -0.50
N ARG A 319 -11.37 -18.74 -0.33
CA ARG A 319 -10.73 -18.27 0.90
C ARG A 319 -10.47 -16.77 0.78
N HIS A 320 -11.48 -15.96 1.08
CA HIS A 320 -11.40 -14.50 0.98
C HIS A 320 -11.22 -13.84 2.35
N ASP A 321 -10.55 -12.70 2.38
CA ASP A 321 -10.44 -11.87 3.57
C ASP A 321 -11.79 -11.18 3.84
N PRO A 322 -12.40 -11.29 5.03
CA PRO A 322 -13.61 -10.52 5.36
C PRO A 322 -13.34 -9.00 5.34
N CYS A 323 -12.10 -8.59 5.61
CA CYS A 323 -11.63 -7.23 5.43
C CYS A 323 -10.23 -7.22 4.81
N VAL A 324 -10.11 -6.68 3.60
CA VAL A 324 -8.81 -6.57 2.92
C VAL A 324 -7.93 -5.47 3.53
N GLY A 325 -8.51 -4.55 4.31
CA GLY A 325 -7.82 -3.45 4.96
C GLY A 325 -6.73 -3.93 5.92
N LEU A 326 -6.93 -5.04 6.62
CA LEU A 326 -5.95 -5.57 7.57
C LEU A 326 -4.58 -5.87 6.91
N ARG A 327 -4.60 -6.26 5.63
CA ARG A 327 -3.39 -6.53 4.85
C ARG A 327 -2.90 -5.33 4.06
N ALA A 328 -3.68 -4.26 4.00
CA ALA A 328 -3.34 -3.05 3.25
C ALA A 328 -2.34 -2.15 3.99
N THR A 329 -2.24 -2.26 5.32
CA THR A 329 -1.32 -1.46 6.13
C THR A 329 0.13 -1.55 5.62
N PRO A 330 0.78 -2.72 5.57
CA PRO A 330 2.15 -2.83 5.04
C PRO A 330 2.25 -2.50 3.55
N ILE A 331 1.17 -2.60 2.78
CA ILE A 331 1.16 -2.19 1.37
C ILE A 331 1.18 -0.65 1.26
N GLY A 332 0.39 0.02 2.09
CA GLY A 332 0.38 1.49 2.15
C GLY A 332 1.73 2.05 2.59
N GLU A 333 2.34 1.46 3.63
CA GLU A 333 3.69 1.81 4.09
C GLU A 333 4.72 1.67 2.96
N ALA A 334 4.67 0.56 2.22
CA ALA A 334 5.56 0.31 1.10
C ALA A 334 5.39 1.33 -0.04
N MET A 335 4.15 1.67 -0.38
CA MET A 335 3.88 2.66 -1.43
C MET A 335 4.32 4.06 -1.02
N LEU A 336 4.09 4.45 0.24
CA LEU A 336 4.59 5.72 0.78
C LEU A 336 6.12 5.78 0.74
N ALA A 337 6.79 4.68 1.12
CA ALA A 337 8.26 4.57 1.06
C ALA A 337 8.80 4.71 -0.37
N ILE A 338 8.17 4.05 -1.36
CA ILE A 338 8.58 4.14 -2.77
C ILE A 338 8.46 5.58 -3.28
N VAL A 339 7.36 6.27 -2.98
CA VAL A 339 7.15 7.67 -3.41
C VAL A 339 8.16 8.59 -2.73
N LEU A 340 8.34 8.49 -1.42
CA LEU A 340 9.32 9.32 -0.70
C LEU A 340 10.75 9.07 -1.17
N MET A 341 11.11 7.82 -1.47
CA MET A 341 12.43 7.48 -2.00
C MET A 341 12.69 8.10 -3.37
N ASP A 342 11.71 8.09 -4.27
CA ASP A 342 11.81 8.72 -5.59
C ASP A 342 12.02 10.23 -5.44
N HIS A 343 11.20 10.91 -4.64
CA HIS A 343 11.33 12.33 -4.39
C HIS A 343 12.63 12.71 -3.66
N PHE A 344 13.09 11.87 -2.75
CA PHE A 344 14.39 12.06 -2.09
C PHE A 344 15.55 12.04 -3.10
N LEU A 345 15.56 11.06 -4.01
CA LEU A 345 16.59 11.00 -5.05
C LEU A 345 16.50 12.17 -6.02
N ARG A 346 15.30 12.60 -6.39
CA ARG A 346 15.07 13.76 -7.26
C ARG A 346 15.61 15.03 -6.60
N ASN A 347 15.25 15.28 -5.35
CA ASN A 347 15.74 16.42 -4.58
C ASN A 347 17.27 16.41 -4.49
N ARG A 348 17.87 15.27 -4.17
CA ARG A 348 19.33 15.12 -4.09
C ARG A 348 20.02 15.37 -5.43
N ALA A 349 19.42 14.93 -6.53
CA ALA A 349 20.00 15.12 -7.87
C ALA A 349 19.95 16.58 -8.33
N GLN A 350 18.91 17.31 -7.95
CA GLN A 350 18.68 18.69 -8.40
C GLN A 350 19.24 19.73 -7.43
N ASN A 351 19.22 19.47 -6.14
CA ASN A 351 19.43 20.48 -5.10
C ASN A 351 20.60 20.15 -4.15
N SER A 352 21.52 19.27 -4.55
CA SER A 352 22.67 18.86 -3.70
C SER A 352 23.55 20.05 -3.25
N ASP A 353 23.59 21.11 -4.04
CA ASP A 353 24.42 22.29 -3.79
C ASP A 353 23.66 23.43 -3.08
N VAL A 354 22.36 23.21 -2.79
CA VAL A 354 21.57 24.18 -2.03
C VAL A 354 21.88 24.03 -0.55
N SER A 355 22.53 25.04 0.03
CA SER A 355 22.74 25.15 1.47
C SER A 355 22.04 26.40 1.98
N PHE A 356 21.37 26.29 3.14
CA PHE A 356 20.99 27.45 3.90
C PHE A 356 22.24 27.86 4.70
N GLU A 357 22.89 28.97 4.31
CA GLU A 357 23.77 29.65 5.26
C GLU A 357 22.87 30.15 6.39
N ASP A 358 23.10 29.66 7.61
CA ASP A 358 22.64 30.37 8.79
C ASP A 358 23.24 31.78 8.69
N LYS A 359 22.44 32.76 8.23
CA LYS A 359 22.76 34.14 8.38
C LYS A 359 22.56 34.41 9.88
N GLY A 360 23.49 33.90 10.68
CA GLY A 360 23.65 34.32 12.05
C GLY A 360 23.85 35.84 12.01
N ASP A 361 23.09 36.55 12.80
CA ASP A 361 23.15 37.96 13.01
C ASP A 361 24.58 38.50 13.31
#